data_67f082f0b85841750254f0693d4e7d08
#
_entry.id   67f082f0b85841750254f0693d4e7d08
#
_cell.length_a   1.000
_cell.length_b   1.000
_cell.length_c   1.000
_cell.angle_alpha   90.00
_cell.angle_beta   90.00
_cell.angle_gamma   90.00
#
_symmetry.space_group_name_H-M   'P 1'
#
loop_
_entity.id
_entity.type
_entity.pdbx_description
1 polymer ?
#
loop_
_entity_poly.entity_id
_entity_poly.type
_entity_poly.pdbx_seq_one_letter_code
_entity_poly.pdbx_strand_id
1 'polypeptide(L)'
;MSLMMVATALGWVGAIAGLVAYAMVSRGRWNADSLAFQGTNMLAGVTMLTVAATNGVWPSAAANIAAILIGANAVTTVLRAKKRQAESTPALTVVEDAPRDEAEVAAQPAVSHRAYAEAA
;
A
#
# COMPACT_ATOMS: atom_id res chain seq x y z
N MET A 1 2.99 38.67 2.61
CA MET A 1 3.27 37.46 3.38
C MET A 1 4.76 37.16 3.24
N SER A 2 5.49 37.02 4.34
CA SER A 2 6.90 36.68 4.27
C SER A 2 7.09 35.22 3.85
N LEU A 3 8.14 34.91 3.12
CA LEU A 3 8.50 33.54 2.69
C LEU A 3 8.51 32.57 3.90
N MET A 4 8.94 33.08 5.04
CA MET A 4 8.99 32.31 6.29
C MET A 4 7.60 31.92 6.81
N MET A 5 6.58 32.78 6.69
CA MET A 5 5.20 32.45 7.06
C MET A 5 4.61 31.36 6.17
N VAL A 6 4.89 31.44 4.86
CA VAL A 6 4.43 30.44 3.90
C VAL A 6 5.11 29.09 4.17
N ALA A 7 6.42 29.09 4.39
CA ALA A 7 7.17 27.87 4.72
C ALA A 7 6.65 27.22 6.01
N THR A 8 6.39 28.03 7.06
CA THR A 8 5.84 27.53 8.31
C THR A 8 4.44 26.92 8.14
N ALA A 9 3.56 27.60 7.41
CA ALA A 9 2.22 27.09 7.12
C ALA A 9 2.26 25.76 6.34
N LEU A 10 3.12 25.68 5.31
CA LEU A 10 3.36 24.43 4.56
C LEU A 10 3.90 23.32 5.47
N GLY A 11 4.79 23.64 6.39
CA GLY A 11 5.30 22.68 7.37
C GLY A 11 4.21 22.06 8.25
N TRP A 12 3.28 22.90 8.73
CA TRP A 12 2.13 22.41 9.50
C TRP A 12 1.21 21.50 8.66
N VAL A 13 0.94 21.88 7.42
CA VAL A 13 0.15 21.05 6.50
C VAL A 13 0.82 19.70 6.26
N GLY A 14 2.13 19.70 6.01
CA GLY A 14 2.90 18.47 5.84
C GLY A 14 2.90 17.59 7.08
N ALA A 15 3.09 18.17 8.26
CA ALA A 15 3.07 17.45 9.53
C ALA A 15 1.71 16.79 9.80
N ILE A 16 0.62 17.55 9.61
CA ILE A 16 -0.76 17.02 9.80
C ILE A 16 -1.05 15.92 8.78
N ALA A 17 -0.69 16.10 7.51
CA ALA A 17 -0.88 15.10 6.46
C ALA A 17 -0.14 13.80 6.80
N GLY A 18 1.11 13.88 7.25
CA GLY A 18 1.89 12.73 7.70
C GLY A 18 1.27 12.00 8.88
N LEU A 19 0.79 12.74 9.90
CA LEU A 19 0.10 12.16 11.05
C LEU A 19 -1.21 11.47 10.65
N VAL A 20 -1.99 12.06 9.75
CA VAL A 20 -3.23 11.46 9.25
C VAL A 20 -2.92 10.18 8.47
N ALA A 21 -1.93 10.20 7.60
CA ALA A 21 -1.50 9.01 6.86
C ALA A 21 -1.08 7.88 7.80
N TYR A 22 -0.29 8.20 8.83
CA TYR A 22 0.12 7.24 9.84
C TYR A 22 -1.07 6.69 10.65
N ALA A 23 -2.00 7.55 11.07
CA ALA A 23 -3.21 7.15 11.77
C ALA A 23 -4.11 6.24 10.92
N MET A 24 -4.19 6.46 9.60
CA MET A 24 -4.94 5.61 8.68
C MET A 24 -4.34 4.21 8.55
N VAL A 25 -3.01 4.11 8.48
CA VAL A 25 -2.31 2.82 8.47
C VAL A 25 -2.46 2.12 9.83
N SER A 26 -2.28 2.84 10.94
CA SER A 26 -2.42 2.31 12.29
C SER A 26 -3.82 1.77 12.59
N ARG A 27 -4.85 2.35 11.98
CA ARG A 27 -6.24 1.88 12.07
C ARG A 27 -6.59 0.78 11.07
N GLY A 28 -5.63 0.30 10.30
CA GLY A 28 -5.84 -0.73 9.28
C GLY A 28 -6.68 -0.27 8.08
N ARG A 29 -6.94 1.03 7.93
CA ARG A 29 -7.71 1.56 6.78
C ARG A 29 -6.87 1.70 5.53
N TRP A 30 -5.58 1.93 5.68
CA TRP A 30 -4.60 1.99 4.61
C TRP A 30 -3.50 0.98 4.86
N ASN A 31 -3.02 0.34 3.79
CA ASN A 31 -1.79 -0.43 3.87
C ASN A 31 -0.59 0.50 3.69
N ALA A 32 0.52 0.19 4.37
CA ALA A 32 1.77 0.93 4.22
C ALA A 32 2.27 0.96 2.77
N ASP A 33 1.95 -0.09 1.99
CA ASP A 33 2.28 -0.18 0.56
C ASP A 33 1.23 0.46 -0.35
N SER A 34 0.18 1.09 0.20
CA SER A 34 -0.84 1.76 -0.60
C SER A 34 -0.29 3.03 -1.25
N LEU A 35 -0.71 3.29 -2.50
CA LEU A 35 -0.34 4.52 -3.20
C LEU A 35 -0.83 5.77 -2.47
N ALA A 36 -1.97 5.68 -1.78
CA ALA A 36 -2.51 6.78 -0.98
C ALA A 36 -1.57 7.13 0.18
N PHE A 37 -1.09 6.14 0.93
CA PHE A 37 -0.12 6.35 2.01
C PHE A 37 1.20 6.89 1.48
N GLN A 38 1.76 6.25 0.45
CA GLN A 38 3.04 6.67 -0.12
C GLN A 38 2.98 8.08 -0.71
N GLY A 39 1.90 8.41 -1.43
CA GLY A 39 1.71 9.76 -1.99
C GLY A 39 1.59 10.84 -0.91
N THR A 40 0.81 10.59 0.14
CA THR A 40 0.66 11.53 1.26
C THR A 40 1.98 11.69 2.02
N ASN A 41 2.71 10.59 2.24
CA ASN A 41 3.99 10.62 2.93
C ASN A 41 5.07 11.35 2.12
N MET A 42 5.10 11.17 0.80
CA MET A 42 6.01 11.92 -0.09
C MET A 42 5.67 13.42 -0.09
N LEU A 43 4.40 13.79 -0.13
CA LEU A 43 3.98 15.19 -0.03
C LEU A 43 4.43 15.81 1.29
N ALA A 44 4.21 15.12 2.41
CA ALA A 44 4.69 15.54 3.72
C ALA A 44 6.23 15.69 3.74
N GLY A 45 6.96 14.74 3.16
CA GLY A 45 8.42 14.79 3.04
C GLY A 45 8.92 16.00 2.25
N VAL A 46 8.29 16.32 1.11
CA VAL A 46 8.64 17.47 0.28
C VAL A 46 8.38 18.79 1.02
N THR A 47 7.24 18.92 1.70
CA THR A 47 6.95 20.12 2.49
C THR A 47 7.92 20.29 3.65
N MET A 48 8.23 19.22 4.36
CA MET A 48 9.22 19.25 5.46
C MET A 48 10.63 19.53 4.97
N LEU A 49 11.02 18.99 3.81
CA LEU A 49 12.30 19.30 3.17
C LEU A 49 12.40 20.80 2.85
N THR A 50 11.34 21.38 2.28
CA THR A 50 11.30 22.82 1.96
C THR A 50 11.47 23.66 3.23
N VAL A 51 10.76 23.33 4.31
CA VAL A 51 10.88 24.03 5.60
C VAL A 51 12.28 23.85 6.19
N ALA A 52 12.82 22.67 6.19
CA ALA A 52 14.16 22.39 6.72
C ALA A 52 15.25 23.16 5.95
N ALA A 53 15.16 23.17 4.61
CA ALA A 53 16.12 23.87 3.74
C ALA A 53 16.05 25.39 3.95
N THR A 54 14.84 25.98 4.04
CA THR A 54 14.67 27.43 4.24
C THR A 54 15.13 27.89 5.62
N ASN A 55 15.10 27.01 6.63
CA ASN A 55 15.56 27.30 7.98
C ASN A 55 17.02 26.87 8.24
N GLY A 56 17.72 26.34 7.22
CA GLY A 56 19.11 25.90 7.35
C GLY A 56 19.31 24.65 8.20
N VAL A 57 18.25 23.85 8.42
CA VAL A 57 18.31 22.64 9.25
C VAL A 57 18.71 21.45 8.37
N TRP A 58 19.97 21.41 7.99
CA TRP A 58 20.51 20.43 7.04
C TRP A 58 20.32 18.95 7.42
N PRO A 59 20.49 18.55 8.71
CA PRO A 59 20.23 17.15 9.09
C PRO A 59 18.79 16.72 8.83
N SER A 60 17.82 17.60 9.10
CA SER A 60 16.40 17.33 8.80
C SER A 60 16.13 17.31 7.31
N ALA A 61 16.75 18.19 6.53
CA ALA A 61 16.64 18.18 5.08
C ALA A 61 17.16 16.85 4.49
N ALA A 62 18.32 16.37 4.94
CA ALA A 62 18.89 15.10 4.51
C ALA A 62 17.98 13.90 4.85
N ALA A 63 17.41 13.88 6.05
CA ALA A 63 16.46 12.83 6.45
C ALA A 63 15.19 12.81 5.58
N ASN A 64 14.65 13.98 5.23
CA ASN A 64 13.49 14.06 4.35
C ASN A 64 13.80 13.67 2.91
N ILE A 65 15.00 13.98 2.39
CA ILE A 65 15.46 13.48 1.08
C ILE A 65 15.51 11.95 1.08
N ALA A 66 16.11 11.35 2.11
CA ALA A 66 16.17 9.89 2.23
C ALA A 66 14.76 9.26 2.27
N ALA A 67 13.84 9.84 3.05
CA ALA A 67 12.45 9.39 3.12
C ALA A 67 11.72 9.47 1.77
N ILE A 68 11.93 10.55 1.01
CA ILE A 68 11.36 10.72 -0.34
C ILE A 68 11.90 9.65 -1.29
N LEU A 69 13.21 9.38 -1.27
CA LEU A 69 13.83 8.36 -2.12
C LEU A 69 13.30 6.95 -1.80
N ILE A 70 13.15 6.62 -0.52
CA ILE A 70 12.58 5.34 -0.08
C ILE A 70 11.12 5.24 -0.53
N GLY A 71 10.32 6.29 -0.34
CA GLY A 71 8.92 6.34 -0.78
C GLY A 71 8.78 6.21 -2.30
N ALA A 72 9.62 6.88 -3.08
CA ALA A 72 9.63 6.77 -4.53
C ALA A 72 9.95 5.35 -4.99
N ASN A 73 10.92 4.68 -4.36
CA ASN A 73 11.24 3.29 -4.64
C ASN A 73 10.06 2.36 -4.30
N ALA A 74 9.39 2.56 -3.17
CA ALA A 74 8.21 1.80 -2.79
C ALA A 74 7.07 1.96 -3.80
N VAL A 75 6.78 3.20 -4.24
CA VAL A 75 5.76 3.48 -5.28
C VAL A 75 6.08 2.76 -6.59
N THR A 76 7.32 2.84 -7.06
CA THR A 76 7.71 2.17 -8.31
C THR A 76 7.58 0.65 -8.21
N THR A 77 7.89 0.07 -7.07
CA THR A 77 7.76 -1.38 -6.82
C THR A 77 6.29 -1.80 -6.85
N VAL A 78 5.40 -1.06 -6.17
CA VAL A 78 3.95 -1.33 -6.16
C VAL A 78 3.36 -1.20 -7.56
N LEU A 79 3.73 -0.16 -8.31
CA LEU A 79 3.24 0.04 -9.68
C LEU A 79 3.70 -1.07 -10.62
N ARG A 80 4.94 -1.53 -10.51
CA ARG A 80 5.46 -2.67 -11.28
C ARG A 80 4.74 -3.97 -10.93
N ALA A 81 4.48 -4.21 -9.64
CA ALA A 81 3.73 -5.39 -9.21
C ALA A 81 2.30 -5.39 -9.77
N LYS A 82 1.59 -4.25 -9.70
CA LYS A 82 0.25 -4.11 -10.28
C LYS A 82 0.25 -4.32 -11.79
N LYS A 83 1.24 -3.79 -12.50
CA LYS A 83 1.36 -3.99 -13.96
C LYS A 83 1.55 -5.47 -14.30
N ARG A 84 2.43 -6.18 -13.59
CA ARG A 84 2.64 -7.62 -13.77
C ARG A 84 1.39 -8.43 -13.50
N GLN A 85 0.62 -8.10 -12.47
CA GLN A 85 -0.65 -8.76 -12.17
C GLN A 85 -1.69 -8.54 -13.27
N ALA A 86 -1.77 -7.33 -13.83
CA ALA A 86 -2.66 -7.03 -14.96
C ALA A 86 -2.28 -7.80 -16.24
N GLU A 87 -0.98 -7.99 -16.48
CA GLU A 87 -0.46 -8.75 -17.62
C GLU A 87 -0.57 -10.27 -17.42
N SER A 88 -0.55 -10.76 -16.18
CA SER A 88 -0.62 -12.18 -15.82
C SER A 88 -2.03 -12.67 -15.47
N THR A 89 -3.07 -11.82 -15.52
CA THR A 89 -4.44 -12.30 -15.45
C THR A 89 -4.74 -12.95 -16.80
N PRO A 90 -4.77 -14.30 -16.93
CA PRO A 90 -5.26 -14.93 -18.12
C PRO A 90 -6.69 -14.44 -18.28
N ALA A 91 -7.08 -14.01 -19.47
CA ALA A 91 -8.49 -13.93 -19.79
C ALA A 91 -9.10 -15.22 -19.26
N LEU A 92 -9.98 -15.10 -18.25
CA LEU A 92 -10.82 -16.20 -17.85
C LEU A 92 -11.51 -16.64 -19.14
N THR A 93 -10.93 -17.61 -19.83
CA THR A 93 -11.67 -18.39 -20.78
C THR A 93 -12.80 -18.92 -19.93
N VAL A 94 -13.99 -18.37 -20.18
CA VAL A 94 -15.25 -18.99 -19.81
C VAL A 94 -15.06 -20.42 -20.25
N VAL A 95 -14.78 -21.30 -19.29
CA VAL A 95 -14.95 -22.73 -19.52
C VAL A 95 -16.44 -22.86 -19.64
N GLU A 96 -16.90 -22.73 -20.88
CA GLU A 96 -18.20 -23.09 -21.32
C GLU A 96 -18.50 -24.45 -20.73
N ASP A 97 -19.53 -24.49 -19.94
CA ASP A 97 -20.10 -25.64 -19.26
C ASP A 97 -20.00 -26.91 -20.13
N ALA A 98 -18.92 -27.66 -19.98
CA ALA A 98 -18.93 -29.04 -20.42
C ALA A 98 -19.87 -29.77 -19.46
N PRO A 99 -20.88 -30.50 -19.95
CA PRO A 99 -21.78 -31.24 -19.10
C PRO A 99 -20.96 -32.18 -18.24
N ARG A 100 -20.94 -31.89 -16.94
CA ARG A 100 -20.38 -32.82 -15.95
C ARG A 100 -21.26 -34.04 -15.99
N ASP A 101 -20.73 -35.12 -16.53
CA ASP A 101 -21.38 -36.43 -16.47
C ASP A 101 -21.69 -36.71 -15.00
N GLU A 102 -22.98 -36.83 -14.69
CA GLU A 102 -23.51 -37.17 -13.35
C GLU A 102 -22.93 -38.50 -12.81
N ALA A 103 -22.25 -39.25 -13.64
CA ALA A 103 -21.55 -40.49 -13.28
C ALA A 103 -20.28 -40.26 -12.38
N GLU A 104 -19.63 -39.09 -12.46
CA GLU A 104 -18.43 -38.85 -11.69
C GLU A 104 -18.75 -38.35 -10.27
N VAL A 105 -19.93 -37.77 -10.04
CA VAL A 105 -20.37 -37.34 -8.70
C VAL A 105 -20.77 -38.54 -7.83
N ALA A 106 -21.19 -39.66 -8.44
CA ALA A 106 -21.55 -40.88 -7.72
C ALA A 106 -20.32 -41.74 -7.27
N ALA A 107 -19.13 -41.43 -7.77
CA ALA A 107 -17.90 -42.19 -7.49
C ALA A 107 -17.02 -41.58 -6.39
N GLN A 108 -17.42 -40.49 -5.75
CA GLN A 108 -16.67 -39.98 -4.62
C GLN A 108 -16.93 -40.88 -3.38
N PRO A 109 -15.90 -41.58 -2.85
CA PRO A 109 -16.10 -42.32 -1.62
C PRO A 109 -16.45 -41.35 -0.50
N ALA A 110 -17.53 -41.64 0.21
CA ALA A 110 -17.98 -40.87 1.38
C ALA A 110 -16.77 -40.72 2.33
N VAL A 111 -16.23 -39.51 2.38
CA VAL A 111 -15.22 -39.15 3.36
C VAL A 111 -15.90 -39.29 4.71
N SER A 112 -15.58 -40.40 5.40
CA SER A 112 -16.18 -40.75 6.67
C SER A 112 -15.79 -39.68 7.70
N HIS A 113 -16.78 -38.99 8.23
CA HIS A 113 -16.65 -38.05 9.36
C HIS A 113 -16.15 -38.73 10.65
N ARG A 114 -15.69 -39.97 10.56
CA ARG A 114 -15.23 -40.78 11.69
C ARG A 114 -13.81 -40.47 12.13
N ALA A 115 -13.02 -39.77 11.29
CA ALA A 115 -11.61 -39.47 11.60
C ALA A 115 -11.40 -38.31 12.56
N TYR A 116 -12.41 -37.49 12.83
CA TYR A 116 -12.27 -36.33 13.72
C TYR A 116 -12.77 -36.56 15.16
N ALA A 117 -13.35 -37.72 15.45
CA ALA A 117 -13.88 -38.03 16.78
C ALA A 117 -12.89 -38.77 17.70
N GLU A 118 -11.74 -39.17 17.18
CA GLU A 118 -10.75 -39.96 17.95
C GLU A 118 -9.49 -39.18 18.35
N ALA A 119 -9.47 -37.85 18.12
CA ALA A 119 -8.34 -36.96 18.47
C ALA A 119 -8.73 -35.85 19.48
N ALA A 120 -9.79 -36.01 20.30
CA ALA A 120 -10.15 -35.10 21.37
C ALA A 120 -9.99 -35.78 22.73
#